data_fbaebd852d7de2fdf4a0e57d896b2165
#
_entry.id   fbaebd852d7de2fdf4a0e57d896b2165
#
_cell.length_a   1.000
_cell.length_b   1.000
_cell.length_c   1.000
_cell.angle_alpha   90.00
_cell.angle_beta   90.00
_cell.angle_gamma   90.00
#
_symmetry.space_group_name_H-M   'P 1'
#
loop_
_entity.id
_entity.type
_entity.pdbx_description
1 polymer ?
#
loop_
_entity_poly.entity_id
_entity_poly.type
_entity_poly.pdbx_seq_one_letter_code
_entity_poly.pdbx_strand_id
1 'polypeptide(L)'
;YQNDLYVIKRIMDVEMGEAIVMRLHLPRDGVREFTVPLTSVTSREELRKNLSMQGIAVPKMDDIMAYTTTWVTQLQAKGAADQARRQFGWTDDEHTGFVVGNQEIHAKETRFNPPSTPTAGLFSYFEPKGTLEEWKDIMNFYNVDNFELHQFIVGTSFGSPLMSFLPIKCACFHTHSKESGLGKTTAMIAGMSAWGDPDELILDKEDTYNTKMNRGEIYHNLPLYMDELTNMKSMELSNLAYQLTGGRQRGRMSASSNVERARGKVWKLLSVTTGNTSVVEMIGMAKSMPKAEAQRILEHKATKQNYYTKAETDEFTSRLSQNYGHAGKVYIKYVLNNLDEVKKLLNQIQRRVDEKAGLTAENRFWSVLVACTMTGLVIAKHLDLIKYDTKKIFDWAIKCLKENKRQVEDMSISVEETLNDYIHEHWSNVLWIKSTDDLRKQEGDVASLVIPEALPRGKLVARYETDLKRAYLVPKPLKSWCGQHQINYNAFIGDLKQKLNAKRMKIRLSKGTHMNLPPTDVIAVDCLIEDEAKTGNTED
;
A
#
# COMPACT_ATOMS: atom_id res chain seq x y z
N TYR A 1 -47.31 -4.70 -20.83
CA TYR A 1 -46.85 -4.61 -19.45
C TYR A 1 -47.52 -3.42 -18.77
N GLN A 2 -47.94 -3.56 -17.54
CA GLN A 2 -48.73 -2.55 -16.84
C GLN A 2 -47.93 -1.36 -16.28
N ASN A 3 -46.63 -1.51 -16.17
CA ASN A 3 -45.72 -0.50 -15.61
C ASN A 3 -44.80 0.05 -16.71
N ASP A 4 -44.31 1.27 -16.52
CA ASP A 4 -43.39 1.88 -17.50
C ASP A 4 -42.04 1.15 -17.49
N LEU A 5 -41.67 0.59 -18.63
CA LEU A 5 -40.38 -0.08 -18.88
C LEU A 5 -39.82 0.43 -20.20
N TYR A 6 -38.63 1.02 -20.19
CA TYR A 6 -38.01 1.52 -21.41
C TYR A 6 -36.47 1.53 -21.33
N VAL A 7 -35.82 1.55 -22.49
CA VAL A 7 -34.37 1.62 -22.61
C VAL A 7 -33.92 3.07 -22.53
N ILE A 8 -33.00 3.38 -21.61
CA ILE A 8 -32.46 4.75 -21.43
C ILE A 8 -31.23 4.99 -22.28
N LYS A 9 -30.31 4.03 -22.29
CA LYS A 9 -29.04 4.16 -23.01
C LYS A 9 -28.42 2.81 -23.35
N ARG A 10 -27.45 2.87 -24.25
CA ARG A 10 -26.57 1.73 -24.59
C ARG A 10 -25.23 1.92 -23.90
N ILE A 11 -24.64 0.83 -23.46
CA ILE A 11 -23.31 0.81 -22.88
C ILE A 11 -22.47 -0.28 -23.55
N MET A 12 -21.16 -0.07 -23.65
CA MET A 12 -20.18 -1.08 -24.04
C MET A 12 -19.42 -1.54 -22.79
N ASP A 13 -19.64 -2.76 -22.36
CA ASP A 13 -18.89 -3.42 -21.30
C ASP A 13 -17.82 -4.33 -21.89
N VAL A 14 -16.69 -4.44 -21.22
CA VAL A 14 -15.53 -5.20 -21.72
C VAL A 14 -15.79 -6.72 -21.74
N GLU A 15 -16.62 -7.20 -20.82
CA GLU A 15 -16.92 -8.66 -20.68
C GLU A 15 -18.27 -9.03 -21.26
N MET A 16 -19.30 -8.22 -21.03
CA MET A 16 -20.65 -8.46 -21.57
C MET A 16 -20.80 -8.03 -23.04
N GLY A 17 -19.85 -7.24 -23.57
CA GLY A 17 -20.01 -6.58 -24.85
C GLY A 17 -21.03 -5.43 -24.80
N GLU A 18 -21.79 -5.22 -25.88
CA GLU A 18 -22.84 -4.22 -25.88
C GLU A 18 -24.01 -4.64 -25.00
N ALA A 19 -24.47 -3.72 -24.15
CA ALA A 19 -25.60 -3.91 -23.24
C ALA A 19 -26.49 -2.66 -23.23
N ILE A 20 -27.72 -2.82 -22.72
CA ILE A 20 -28.66 -1.72 -22.56
C ILE A 20 -28.95 -1.48 -21.09
N VAL A 21 -29.18 -0.22 -20.72
CA VAL A 21 -29.72 0.16 -19.43
C VAL A 21 -31.23 0.36 -19.58
N MET A 22 -31.98 -0.41 -18.82
CA MET A 22 -33.43 -0.32 -18.77
C MET A 22 -33.88 0.38 -17.50
N ARG A 23 -34.93 1.18 -17.58
CA ARG A 23 -35.60 1.79 -16.44
C ARG A 23 -36.99 1.23 -16.30
N LEU A 24 -37.33 0.85 -15.06
CA LEU A 24 -38.61 0.31 -14.65
C LEU A 24 -39.21 1.22 -13.59
N HIS A 25 -40.45 1.63 -13.79
CA HIS A 25 -41.21 2.34 -12.79
C HIS A 25 -42.25 1.40 -12.15
N LEU A 26 -42.12 1.19 -10.85
CA LEU A 26 -43.02 0.38 -10.06
C LEU A 26 -43.86 1.28 -9.15
N PRO A 27 -45.18 1.06 -9.03
CA PRO A 27 -46.08 1.96 -8.30
C PRO A 27 -45.76 2.14 -6.81
N ARG A 28 -45.15 1.11 -6.19
CA ARG A 28 -44.82 1.12 -4.75
C ARG A 28 -43.29 1.10 -4.49
N ASP A 29 -42.53 0.45 -5.39
CA ASP A 29 -41.11 0.25 -5.20
C ASP A 29 -40.26 1.37 -5.87
N GLY A 30 -40.92 2.33 -6.53
CA GLY A 30 -40.26 3.45 -7.18
C GLY A 30 -39.60 3.10 -8.51
N VAL A 31 -38.47 3.78 -8.82
CA VAL A 31 -37.74 3.63 -10.08
C VAL A 31 -36.57 2.69 -9.86
N ARG A 32 -36.44 1.69 -10.73
CA ARG A 32 -35.28 0.80 -10.80
C ARG A 32 -34.60 0.92 -12.14
N GLU A 33 -33.28 0.89 -12.14
CA GLU A 33 -32.46 0.80 -13.34
C GLU A 33 -31.59 -0.46 -13.28
N PHE A 34 -31.49 -1.17 -14.41
CA PHE A 34 -30.71 -2.39 -14.50
C PHE A 34 -30.15 -2.57 -15.90
N THR A 35 -29.06 -3.33 -16.01
CA THR A 35 -28.38 -3.60 -17.27
C THR A 35 -28.76 -4.95 -17.82
N VAL A 36 -29.03 -5.02 -19.14
CA VAL A 36 -29.31 -6.25 -19.86
C VAL A 36 -28.33 -6.37 -21.05
N PRO A 37 -27.52 -7.45 -21.12
CA PRO A 37 -26.65 -7.69 -22.28
C PRO A 37 -27.46 -7.76 -23.59
N LEU A 38 -26.90 -7.23 -24.66
CA LEU A 38 -27.59 -7.27 -25.97
C LEU A 38 -27.80 -8.71 -26.46
N THR A 39 -26.93 -9.62 -26.11
CA THR A 39 -27.11 -11.07 -26.33
C THR A 39 -28.37 -11.61 -25.69
N SER A 40 -28.71 -11.12 -24.48
CA SER A 40 -29.95 -11.50 -23.80
C SER A 40 -31.18 -10.84 -24.42
N VAL A 41 -31.08 -9.60 -24.93
CA VAL A 41 -32.19 -8.91 -25.61
C VAL A 41 -32.65 -9.66 -26.85
N THR A 42 -31.74 -10.35 -27.55
CA THR A 42 -32.03 -11.12 -28.76
C THR A 42 -32.41 -12.57 -28.49
N SER A 43 -32.38 -13.03 -27.23
CA SER A 43 -32.76 -14.38 -26.80
C SER A 43 -34.02 -14.33 -25.94
N ARG A 44 -35.09 -15.00 -26.36
CA ARG A 44 -36.38 -15.01 -25.65
C ARG A 44 -36.27 -15.52 -24.20
N GLU A 45 -35.52 -16.61 -24.01
CA GLU A 45 -35.35 -17.20 -22.66
C GLU A 45 -34.47 -16.35 -21.76
N GLU A 46 -33.38 -15.85 -22.27
CA GLU A 46 -32.45 -15.00 -21.55
C GLU A 46 -33.09 -13.67 -21.16
N LEU A 47 -33.83 -13.03 -22.07
CA LEU A 47 -34.56 -11.80 -21.76
C LEU A 47 -35.63 -12.05 -20.70
N ARG A 48 -36.39 -13.15 -20.81
CA ARG A 48 -37.38 -13.54 -19.80
C ARG A 48 -36.73 -13.70 -18.43
N LYS A 49 -35.60 -14.42 -18.37
CA LYS A 49 -34.86 -14.64 -17.13
C LYS A 49 -34.40 -13.30 -16.50
N ASN A 50 -33.76 -12.44 -17.29
CA ASN A 50 -33.30 -11.13 -16.82
C ASN A 50 -34.45 -10.27 -16.30
N LEU A 51 -35.58 -10.18 -17.02
CA LEU A 51 -36.75 -9.41 -16.60
C LEU A 51 -37.40 -10.00 -15.35
N SER A 52 -37.51 -11.34 -15.26
CA SER A 52 -38.09 -12.00 -14.09
C SER A 52 -37.24 -11.78 -12.82
N MET A 53 -35.91 -11.73 -12.93
CA MET A 53 -35.01 -11.37 -11.82
C MET A 53 -35.27 -9.95 -11.29
N GLN A 54 -35.80 -9.06 -12.15
CA GLN A 54 -36.20 -7.70 -11.74
C GLN A 54 -37.66 -7.61 -11.28
N GLY A 55 -38.34 -8.73 -11.11
CA GLY A 55 -39.75 -8.79 -10.71
C GLY A 55 -40.73 -8.46 -11.84
N ILE A 56 -40.30 -8.54 -13.10
CA ILE A 56 -41.15 -8.21 -14.24
C ILE A 56 -41.78 -9.49 -14.81
N ALA A 57 -43.07 -9.64 -14.66
CA ALA A 57 -43.84 -10.71 -15.30
C ALA A 57 -44.35 -10.24 -16.68
N VAL A 58 -43.84 -10.87 -17.74
CA VAL A 58 -44.20 -10.52 -19.12
C VAL A 58 -45.06 -11.61 -19.73
N PRO A 59 -46.34 -11.36 -20.04
CA PRO A 59 -47.20 -12.35 -20.67
C PRO A 59 -46.90 -12.58 -22.13
N LYS A 60 -46.42 -11.57 -22.88
CA LYS A 60 -46.08 -11.63 -24.29
C LYS A 60 -44.64 -11.21 -24.52
N MET A 61 -43.73 -12.19 -24.51
CA MET A 61 -42.29 -11.94 -24.66
C MET A 61 -41.92 -11.39 -26.04
N ASP A 62 -42.58 -11.79 -27.11
CA ASP A 62 -42.26 -11.35 -28.47
C ASP A 62 -42.51 -9.85 -28.65
N ASP A 63 -43.57 -9.30 -28.00
CA ASP A 63 -43.85 -7.86 -28.01
C ASP A 63 -42.78 -7.05 -27.29
N ILE A 64 -42.28 -7.55 -26.16
CA ILE A 64 -41.17 -6.90 -25.40
C ILE A 64 -39.86 -7.00 -26.17
N MET A 65 -39.59 -8.14 -26.82
CA MET A 65 -38.40 -8.28 -27.66
C MET A 65 -38.42 -7.31 -28.82
N ALA A 66 -39.54 -7.20 -29.53
CA ALA A 66 -39.71 -6.25 -30.64
C ALA A 66 -39.57 -4.81 -30.15
N TYR A 67 -40.18 -4.47 -29.03
CA TYR A 67 -40.09 -3.16 -28.40
C TYR A 67 -38.64 -2.80 -28.02
N THR A 68 -37.94 -3.66 -27.27
CA THR A 68 -36.57 -3.42 -26.85
C THR A 68 -35.61 -3.33 -28.02
N THR A 69 -35.76 -4.22 -29.02
CA THR A 69 -34.93 -4.21 -30.25
C THR A 69 -35.12 -2.92 -31.05
N THR A 70 -36.36 -2.43 -31.16
CA THR A 70 -36.67 -1.16 -31.82
C THR A 70 -35.98 0.01 -31.11
N TRP A 71 -36.04 0.06 -29.78
CA TRP A 71 -35.33 1.06 -28.99
C TRP A 71 -33.82 1.01 -29.22
N VAL A 72 -33.22 -0.18 -29.15
CA VAL A 72 -31.79 -0.37 -29.40
C VAL A 72 -31.40 0.17 -30.79
N THR A 73 -32.15 -0.19 -31.83
CA THR A 73 -31.90 0.28 -33.20
C THR A 73 -31.96 1.81 -33.32
N GLN A 74 -32.98 2.43 -32.69
CA GLN A 74 -33.08 3.89 -32.65
C GLN A 74 -31.93 4.57 -31.91
N LEU A 75 -31.49 3.99 -30.77
CA LEU A 75 -30.35 4.51 -30.04
C LEU A 75 -29.03 4.30 -30.78
N GLN A 76 -28.90 3.21 -31.57
CA GLN A 76 -27.75 2.98 -32.45
C GLN A 76 -27.66 4.02 -33.55
N ALA A 77 -28.79 4.45 -34.11
CA ALA A 77 -28.85 5.49 -35.10
C ALA A 77 -28.52 6.90 -34.54
N LYS A 78 -28.73 7.13 -33.23
CA LYS A 78 -28.51 8.41 -32.57
C LYS A 78 -27.04 8.66 -32.14
N GLY A 79 -26.29 7.61 -31.84
CA GLY A 79 -24.91 7.79 -31.37
C GLY A 79 -24.23 6.47 -30.95
N ALA A 80 -22.96 6.58 -30.56
CA ALA A 80 -22.19 5.46 -30.02
C ALA A 80 -22.70 5.05 -28.63
N ALA A 81 -22.40 3.80 -28.23
CA ALA A 81 -22.64 3.35 -26.88
C ALA A 81 -21.67 4.01 -25.89
N ASP A 82 -22.16 4.36 -24.71
CA ASP A 82 -21.32 4.82 -23.63
C ASP A 82 -20.42 3.69 -23.14
N GLN A 83 -19.20 4.00 -22.72
CA GLN A 83 -18.32 2.98 -22.11
C GLN A 83 -18.77 2.73 -20.66
N ALA A 84 -19.00 1.47 -20.31
CA ALA A 84 -19.26 1.08 -18.93
C ALA A 84 -18.03 1.31 -18.07
N ARG A 85 -18.21 1.92 -16.91
CA ARG A 85 -17.10 2.25 -16.01
C ARG A 85 -16.70 1.02 -15.19
N ARG A 86 -15.46 0.59 -15.35
CA ARG A 86 -14.88 -0.56 -14.64
C ARG A 86 -14.36 -0.22 -13.25
N GLN A 87 -14.32 1.06 -12.90
CA GLN A 87 -13.75 1.59 -11.67
C GLN A 87 -14.69 2.64 -11.08
N PHE A 88 -14.66 2.73 -9.75
CA PHE A 88 -15.18 3.88 -9.01
C PHE A 88 -14.15 5.02 -9.03
N GLY A 89 -14.45 6.15 -8.39
CA GLY A 89 -13.54 7.29 -8.34
C GLY A 89 -13.67 8.23 -9.55
N TRP A 90 -12.60 8.95 -9.86
CA TRP A 90 -12.59 9.95 -10.92
C TRP A 90 -12.86 9.36 -12.30
N THR A 91 -13.68 10.06 -13.09
CA THR A 91 -14.12 9.60 -14.41
C THR A 91 -13.07 9.77 -15.49
N ASP A 92 -12.21 10.78 -15.33
CA ASP A 92 -11.19 11.22 -16.28
C ASP A 92 -10.03 11.95 -15.57
N ASP A 93 -8.98 12.27 -16.31
CA ASP A 93 -7.80 12.98 -15.79
C ASP A 93 -8.08 14.48 -15.52
N GLU A 94 -9.12 15.06 -16.13
CA GLU A 94 -9.59 16.41 -15.89
C GLU A 94 -10.42 16.53 -14.61
N HIS A 95 -10.82 15.39 -14.01
CA HIS A 95 -11.63 15.32 -12.79
C HIS A 95 -13.02 15.95 -12.93
N THR A 96 -13.68 15.69 -14.06
CA THR A 96 -15.01 16.27 -14.38
C THR A 96 -16.16 15.58 -13.65
N GLY A 97 -15.97 14.35 -13.18
CA GLY A 97 -16.96 13.59 -12.45
C GLY A 97 -16.31 12.56 -11.54
N PHE A 98 -17.10 12.04 -10.60
CA PHE A 98 -16.66 11.02 -9.62
C PHE A 98 -17.73 9.96 -9.43
N VAL A 99 -17.35 8.70 -9.50
CA VAL A 99 -18.25 7.54 -9.40
C VAL A 99 -18.23 6.94 -8.01
N VAL A 100 -19.40 6.80 -7.40
CA VAL A 100 -19.64 6.06 -6.16
C VAL A 100 -20.85 5.16 -6.34
N GLY A 101 -20.65 3.85 -6.41
CA GLY A 101 -21.74 2.90 -6.66
C GLY A 101 -22.54 3.26 -7.92
N ASN A 102 -23.86 3.42 -7.76
CA ASN A 102 -24.79 3.76 -8.83
C ASN A 102 -24.83 5.24 -9.22
N GLN A 103 -23.98 6.07 -8.64
CA GLN A 103 -23.98 7.51 -8.88
C GLN A 103 -22.68 7.99 -9.54
N GLU A 104 -22.82 8.75 -10.59
CA GLU A 104 -21.76 9.53 -11.19
C GLU A 104 -22.02 11.02 -10.85
N ILE A 105 -21.21 11.53 -9.93
CA ILE A 105 -21.39 12.87 -9.33
C ILE A 105 -20.57 13.87 -10.15
N HIS A 106 -21.24 14.88 -10.68
CA HIS A 106 -20.65 16.04 -11.34
C HIS A 106 -20.87 17.31 -10.50
N ALA A 107 -20.21 18.40 -10.84
CA ALA A 107 -20.33 19.67 -10.13
C ALA A 107 -21.79 20.16 -10.01
N LYS A 108 -22.58 20.05 -11.08
CA LYS A 108 -23.95 20.56 -11.13
C LYS A 108 -25.04 19.48 -11.05
N GLU A 109 -24.73 18.26 -11.42
CA GLU A 109 -25.72 17.16 -11.49
C GLU A 109 -25.14 15.84 -11.00
N THR A 110 -26.01 14.88 -10.72
CA THR A 110 -25.64 13.49 -10.48
C THR A 110 -26.37 12.63 -11.49
N ARG A 111 -25.62 11.74 -12.17
CA ARG A 111 -26.14 10.83 -13.17
C ARG A 111 -26.13 9.41 -12.65
N PHE A 112 -26.96 8.55 -13.23
CA PHE A 112 -26.90 7.14 -12.96
C PHE A 112 -25.66 6.53 -13.61
N ASN A 113 -24.87 5.80 -12.81
CA ASN A 113 -23.75 4.98 -13.26
C ASN A 113 -24.20 3.51 -13.33
N PRO A 114 -24.35 2.90 -14.52
CA PRO A 114 -24.74 1.51 -14.62
C PRO A 114 -23.61 0.60 -14.14
N PRO A 115 -23.94 -0.55 -13.50
CA PRO A 115 -22.93 -1.53 -13.12
C PRO A 115 -22.24 -2.10 -14.37
N SER A 116 -20.93 -2.27 -14.28
CA SER A 116 -20.14 -3.10 -15.20
C SER A 116 -19.88 -4.46 -14.57
N THR A 117 -19.43 -5.45 -15.34
CA THR A 117 -19.10 -6.77 -14.80
C THR A 117 -18.17 -6.70 -13.57
N PRO A 118 -17.04 -5.94 -13.57
CA PRO A 118 -16.17 -5.86 -12.40
C PRO A 118 -16.80 -5.20 -11.17
N THR A 119 -17.73 -4.24 -11.36
CA THR A 119 -18.30 -3.45 -10.26
C THR A 119 -19.62 -4.01 -9.73
N ALA A 120 -20.29 -4.88 -10.47
CA ALA A 120 -21.64 -5.35 -10.19
C ALA A 120 -21.81 -5.95 -8.78
N GLY A 121 -20.84 -6.73 -8.31
CA GLY A 121 -20.87 -7.36 -6.99
C GLY A 121 -20.70 -6.40 -5.81
N LEU A 122 -20.24 -5.16 -6.07
CA LEU A 122 -20.01 -4.16 -5.00
C LEU A 122 -21.00 -3.01 -5.03
N PHE A 123 -21.80 -2.97 -6.05
CA PHE A 123 -22.59 -1.81 -6.42
C PHE A 123 -23.60 -1.39 -5.34
N SER A 124 -24.33 -2.36 -4.77
CA SER A 124 -25.33 -2.14 -3.73
C SER A 124 -24.75 -1.66 -2.41
N TYR A 125 -23.49 -2.02 -2.12
CA TYR A 125 -22.85 -1.65 -0.85
C TYR A 125 -22.51 -0.15 -0.74
N PHE A 126 -22.58 0.59 -1.85
CA PHE A 126 -22.45 2.05 -1.87
C PHE A 126 -23.79 2.80 -1.77
N GLU A 127 -24.90 2.09 -1.65
CA GLU A 127 -26.19 2.73 -1.41
C GLU A 127 -26.25 3.31 0.01
N PRO A 128 -26.64 4.59 0.17
CA PRO A 128 -26.65 5.21 1.48
C PRO A 128 -27.78 4.64 2.35
N LYS A 129 -27.49 4.51 3.64
CA LYS A 129 -28.44 4.10 4.67
C LYS A 129 -28.50 5.14 5.78
N GLY A 130 -29.64 5.33 6.41
CA GLY A 130 -29.84 6.32 7.46
C GLY A 130 -29.78 7.76 6.95
N THR A 131 -29.20 8.67 7.75
CA THR A 131 -29.12 10.09 7.42
C THR A 131 -27.72 10.66 7.61
N LEU A 132 -27.42 11.74 6.90
CA LEU A 132 -26.14 12.46 7.06
C LEU A 132 -26.01 13.07 8.45
N GLU A 133 -27.06 13.62 8.99
CA GLU A 133 -27.02 14.29 10.30
C GLU A 133 -26.74 13.29 11.42
N GLU A 134 -27.37 12.11 11.36
CA GLU A 134 -27.06 11.03 12.31
C GLU A 134 -25.60 10.55 12.15
N TRP A 135 -25.11 10.40 10.93
CA TRP A 135 -23.71 10.06 10.67
C TRP A 135 -22.75 11.09 11.29
N LYS A 136 -23.04 12.39 11.14
CA LYS A 136 -22.23 13.47 11.74
C LYS A 136 -22.22 13.40 13.27
N ASP A 137 -23.37 13.13 13.88
CA ASP A 137 -23.48 12.97 15.32
C ASP A 137 -22.63 11.78 15.82
N ILE A 138 -22.75 10.64 15.13
CA ILE A 138 -21.95 9.44 15.44
C ILE A 138 -20.45 9.74 15.36
N MET A 139 -19.99 10.51 14.35
CA MET A 139 -18.58 10.84 14.18
C MET A 139 -18.00 11.71 15.30
N ASN A 140 -18.84 12.40 16.11
CA ASN A 140 -18.39 13.11 17.30
C ASN A 140 -17.81 12.18 18.37
N PHE A 141 -18.04 10.86 18.30
CA PHE A 141 -17.42 9.86 19.17
C PHE A 141 -15.89 10.00 19.21
N TYR A 142 -15.26 10.29 18.07
CA TYR A 142 -13.82 10.48 18.02
C TYR A 142 -13.37 11.94 18.28
N ASN A 143 -14.29 12.87 18.55
CA ASN A 143 -13.95 14.28 18.82
C ASN A 143 -13.48 14.50 20.27
N VAL A 144 -12.50 13.71 20.69
CA VAL A 144 -11.89 13.72 22.03
C VAL A 144 -10.36 13.66 21.90
N ASP A 145 -9.67 14.08 22.95
CA ASP A 145 -8.19 14.08 22.99
C ASP A 145 -7.64 12.66 23.04
N ASN A 146 -6.44 12.46 22.51
CA ASN A 146 -5.73 11.19 22.38
C ASN A 146 -6.36 10.18 21.41
N PHE A 147 -7.30 10.61 20.55
CA PHE A 147 -7.87 9.82 19.47
C PHE A 147 -7.33 10.20 18.09
N GLU A 148 -6.20 10.88 18.03
CA GLU A 148 -5.59 11.37 16.78
C GLU A 148 -5.33 10.25 15.78
N LEU A 149 -4.93 9.04 16.25
CA LEU A 149 -4.81 7.85 15.40
C LEU A 149 -6.14 7.51 14.70
N HIS A 150 -7.24 7.44 15.45
CA HIS A 150 -8.57 7.09 14.93
C HIS A 150 -9.08 8.18 13.99
N GLN A 151 -8.93 9.44 14.38
CA GLN A 151 -9.26 10.60 13.56
C GLN A 151 -8.44 10.65 12.26
N PHE A 152 -7.16 10.27 12.31
CA PHE A 152 -6.30 10.18 11.14
C PHE A 152 -6.77 9.08 10.18
N ILE A 153 -7.12 7.90 10.69
CA ILE A 153 -7.68 6.80 9.88
C ILE A 153 -8.97 7.24 9.18
N VAL A 154 -9.90 7.89 9.89
CA VAL A 154 -11.10 8.49 9.29
C VAL A 154 -10.71 9.50 8.21
N GLY A 155 -9.70 10.33 8.46
CA GLY A 155 -9.20 11.32 7.50
C GLY A 155 -8.70 10.72 6.19
N THR A 156 -8.14 9.49 6.23
CA THR A 156 -7.68 8.81 5.02
C THR A 156 -8.82 8.54 4.03
N SER A 157 -10.05 8.39 4.51
CA SER A 157 -11.21 8.19 3.65
C SER A 157 -11.51 9.42 2.78
N PHE A 158 -11.37 10.61 3.31
CA PHE A 158 -11.50 11.87 2.58
C PHE A 158 -10.23 12.23 1.80
N GLY A 159 -9.06 11.78 2.26
CA GLY A 159 -7.78 12.00 1.59
C GLY A 159 -7.60 11.15 0.33
N SER A 160 -8.20 9.96 0.26
CA SER A 160 -7.98 9.00 -0.82
C SER A 160 -8.31 9.56 -2.22
N PRO A 161 -9.44 10.24 -2.46
CA PRO A 161 -9.72 10.85 -3.76
C PRO A 161 -8.68 11.87 -4.22
N LEU A 162 -7.99 12.53 -3.29
CA LEU A 162 -6.99 13.57 -3.58
C LEU A 162 -5.68 13.00 -4.11
N MET A 163 -5.45 11.69 -3.96
CA MET A 163 -4.28 11.00 -4.53
C MET A 163 -4.18 11.17 -6.04
N SER A 164 -5.30 11.39 -6.73
CA SER A 164 -5.30 11.61 -8.18
C SER A 164 -4.58 12.90 -8.58
N PHE A 165 -4.48 13.87 -7.70
CA PHE A 165 -3.80 15.16 -7.95
C PHE A 165 -2.28 15.08 -7.81
N LEU A 166 -1.74 13.93 -7.35
CA LEU A 166 -0.32 13.72 -7.08
C LEU A 166 0.27 12.60 -7.95
N PRO A 167 1.59 12.57 -8.16
CA PRO A 167 2.23 11.56 -9.00
C PRO A 167 2.31 10.17 -8.35
N ILE A 168 2.16 10.07 -7.03
CA ILE A 168 2.17 8.80 -6.29
C ILE A 168 0.86 8.07 -6.49
N LYS A 169 0.93 6.76 -6.70
CA LYS A 169 -0.24 5.94 -7.01
C LYS A 169 -0.95 5.39 -5.79
N CYS A 170 -0.19 5.00 -4.76
CA CYS A 170 -0.76 4.54 -3.51
C CYS A 170 0.21 4.83 -2.38
N ALA A 171 -0.33 5.21 -1.23
CA ALA A 171 0.40 5.35 0.02
C ALA A 171 -0.32 4.55 1.11
N CYS A 172 0.46 3.82 1.92
CA CYS A 172 -0.07 2.87 2.89
C CYS A 172 0.18 3.35 4.31
N PHE A 173 -0.84 3.28 5.15
CA PHE A 173 -0.76 3.45 6.59
C PHE A 173 -1.03 2.11 7.27
N HIS A 174 -0.13 1.67 8.14
CA HIS A 174 -0.32 0.46 8.93
C HIS A 174 -0.39 0.80 10.41
N THR A 175 -1.40 0.29 11.11
CA THR A 175 -1.46 0.40 12.57
C THR A 175 -1.49 -0.98 13.20
N HIS A 176 -0.64 -1.19 14.21
CA HIS A 176 -0.48 -2.49 14.83
C HIS A 176 -0.46 -2.40 16.36
N SER A 177 -0.83 -3.48 17.02
CA SER A 177 -0.65 -3.68 18.47
C SER A 177 -0.87 -5.13 18.82
N LYS A 178 -0.09 -5.63 19.79
CA LYS A 178 -0.30 -6.96 20.39
C LYS A 178 -1.60 -7.04 21.20
N GLU A 179 -2.08 -5.89 21.68
CA GLU A 179 -3.33 -5.81 22.43
C GLU A 179 -4.52 -5.70 21.47
N SER A 180 -5.59 -6.41 21.77
CA SER A 180 -6.89 -6.30 21.08
C SER A 180 -7.74 -5.19 21.70
N GLY A 181 -8.81 -4.77 21.01
CA GLY A 181 -9.77 -3.81 21.53
C GLY A 181 -9.28 -2.36 21.58
N LEU A 182 -8.29 -1.99 20.75
CA LEU A 182 -7.78 -0.62 20.66
C LEU A 182 -8.52 0.25 19.62
N GLY A 183 -9.63 -0.23 19.07
CA GLY A 183 -10.44 0.52 18.12
C GLY A 183 -9.85 0.64 16.71
N LYS A 184 -8.79 -0.11 16.34
CA LYS A 184 -8.18 -0.05 15.01
C LYS A 184 -9.19 -0.35 13.89
N THR A 185 -9.84 -1.50 13.97
CA THR A 185 -10.90 -1.93 13.03
C THR A 185 -12.09 -0.98 13.07
N THR A 186 -12.51 -0.55 14.26
CA THR A 186 -13.61 0.40 14.46
C THR A 186 -13.33 1.74 13.76
N ALA A 187 -12.09 2.23 13.77
CA ALA A 187 -11.71 3.44 13.05
C ALA A 187 -11.76 3.26 11.51
N MET A 188 -11.43 2.08 11.00
CA MET A 188 -11.60 1.77 9.57
C MET A 188 -13.09 1.71 9.19
N ILE A 189 -13.92 1.09 10.03
CA ILE A 189 -15.38 1.07 9.88
C ILE A 189 -15.91 2.52 9.79
N ALA A 190 -15.49 3.38 10.71
CA ALA A 190 -15.88 4.79 10.72
C ALA A 190 -15.42 5.52 9.43
N GLY A 191 -14.19 5.27 8.96
CA GLY A 191 -13.70 5.86 7.72
C GLY A 191 -14.46 5.37 6.48
N MET A 192 -14.71 4.06 6.36
CA MET A 192 -15.42 3.48 5.21
C MET A 192 -16.88 3.89 5.16
N SER A 193 -17.54 4.08 6.32
CA SER A 193 -18.92 4.51 6.41
C SER A 193 -19.22 5.84 5.72
N ALA A 194 -18.22 6.68 5.48
CA ALA A 194 -18.38 7.88 4.68
C ALA A 194 -18.82 7.58 3.23
N TRP A 195 -18.47 6.41 2.70
CA TRP A 195 -18.67 6.02 1.31
C TRP A 195 -19.76 4.97 1.11
N GLY A 196 -19.91 4.00 2.01
CA GLY A 196 -20.87 2.92 1.89
C GLY A 196 -20.84 1.99 3.10
N ASP A 197 -21.37 0.78 2.92
CA ASP A 197 -21.45 -0.25 3.96
C ASP A 197 -20.05 -0.72 4.37
N PRO A 198 -19.61 -0.41 5.59
CA PRO A 198 -18.25 -0.74 6.00
C PRO A 198 -18.03 -2.25 6.17
N ASP A 199 -19.07 -3.02 6.53
CA ASP A 199 -18.96 -4.45 6.77
C ASP A 199 -18.66 -5.22 5.47
N GLU A 200 -19.15 -4.71 4.33
CA GLU A 200 -18.97 -5.32 3.01
C GLU A 200 -17.80 -4.72 2.21
N LEU A 201 -17.40 -3.50 2.52
CA LEU A 201 -16.39 -2.78 1.75
C LEU A 201 -14.98 -2.89 2.32
N ILE A 202 -14.82 -3.24 3.60
CA ILE A 202 -13.52 -3.51 4.22
C ILE A 202 -13.12 -4.95 3.92
N LEU A 203 -11.87 -5.15 3.53
CA LEU A 203 -11.29 -6.48 3.30
C LEU A 203 -10.75 -7.05 4.61
N ASP A 204 -10.93 -8.34 4.80
CA ASP A 204 -10.46 -9.04 5.99
C ASP A 204 -9.29 -10.00 5.71
N LYS A 205 -8.90 -10.76 6.74
CA LYS A 205 -7.81 -11.74 6.66
C LYS A 205 -8.10 -12.91 5.71
N GLU A 206 -9.37 -13.28 5.54
CA GLU A 206 -9.79 -14.43 4.71
C GLU A 206 -9.78 -14.07 3.21
N ASP A 207 -9.78 -12.78 2.87
CA ASP A 207 -9.69 -12.34 1.49
C ASP A 207 -8.37 -12.73 0.84
N THR A 208 -8.44 -13.34 -0.33
CA THR A 208 -7.24 -13.75 -1.07
C THR A 208 -6.43 -12.53 -1.52
N TYR A 209 -5.12 -12.75 -1.74
CA TYR A 209 -4.24 -11.73 -2.32
C TYR A 209 -4.80 -11.12 -3.62
N ASN A 210 -5.36 -11.97 -4.49
CA ASN A 210 -5.94 -11.52 -5.75
C ASN A 210 -7.20 -10.67 -5.54
N THR A 211 -8.04 -11.01 -4.56
CA THR A 211 -9.21 -10.20 -4.17
C THR A 211 -8.77 -8.82 -3.70
N LYS A 212 -7.74 -8.75 -2.84
CA LYS A 212 -7.18 -7.48 -2.34
C LYS A 212 -6.70 -6.58 -3.49
N MET A 213 -5.99 -7.15 -4.46
CA MET A 213 -5.51 -6.41 -5.63
C MET A 213 -6.64 -5.98 -6.58
N ASN A 214 -7.62 -6.85 -6.79
CA ASN A 214 -8.78 -6.55 -7.63
C ASN A 214 -9.65 -5.45 -7.00
N ARG A 215 -9.82 -5.48 -5.68
CA ARG A 215 -10.54 -4.44 -4.95
C ARG A 215 -9.88 -3.08 -5.11
N GLY A 216 -8.54 -3.00 -5.02
CA GLY A 216 -7.79 -1.78 -5.30
C GLY A 216 -8.03 -1.26 -6.72
N GLU A 217 -8.07 -2.15 -7.71
CA GLU A 217 -8.38 -1.78 -9.10
C GLU A 217 -9.78 -1.20 -9.24
N ILE A 218 -10.78 -1.85 -8.65
CA ILE A 218 -12.19 -1.41 -8.73
C ILE A 218 -12.39 -0.09 -7.96
N TYR A 219 -11.78 0.04 -6.78
CA TYR A 219 -11.92 1.25 -5.95
C TYR A 219 -11.26 2.48 -6.57
N HIS A 220 -10.16 2.30 -7.27
CA HIS A 220 -9.42 3.35 -7.99
C HIS A 220 -8.98 4.52 -7.10
N ASN A 221 -9.90 5.40 -6.66
CA ASN A 221 -9.62 6.56 -5.80
C ASN A 221 -10.34 6.50 -4.45
N LEU A 222 -11.19 5.51 -4.22
CA LEU A 222 -11.80 5.28 -2.91
C LEU A 222 -10.77 4.68 -1.94
N PRO A 223 -10.92 4.83 -0.62
CA PRO A 223 -10.00 4.25 0.36
C PRO A 223 -10.02 2.72 0.30
N LEU A 224 -8.85 2.10 0.42
CA LEU A 224 -8.71 0.65 0.47
C LEU A 224 -8.32 0.23 1.89
N TYR A 225 -9.25 -0.37 2.61
CA TYR A 225 -9.04 -0.81 3.98
C TYR A 225 -8.95 -2.33 4.05
N MET A 226 -7.93 -2.82 4.75
CA MET A 226 -7.64 -4.25 4.91
C MET A 226 -7.35 -4.55 6.38
N ASP A 227 -8.24 -5.30 7.00
CA ASP A 227 -8.06 -5.70 8.40
C ASP A 227 -7.18 -6.95 8.51
N GLU A 228 -6.38 -6.99 9.57
CA GLU A 228 -5.57 -8.11 10.02
C GLU A 228 -4.63 -8.76 8.98
N LEU A 229 -3.65 -7.98 8.49
CA LEU A 229 -2.65 -8.47 7.53
C LEU A 229 -1.61 -9.46 8.11
N THR A 230 -1.52 -9.60 9.43
CA THR A 230 -0.43 -10.33 10.10
C THR A 230 -0.44 -11.85 9.86
N ASN A 231 -1.50 -12.38 9.24
CA ASN A 231 -1.56 -13.79 8.84
C ASN A 231 -0.84 -14.09 7.50
N MET A 232 -0.37 -13.05 6.80
CA MET A 232 0.37 -13.20 5.55
C MET A 232 1.84 -13.53 5.81
N LYS A 233 2.45 -14.31 4.91
CA LYS A 233 3.89 -14.57 4.97
C LYS A 233 4.69 -13.31 4.68
N SER A 234 5.87 -13.17 5.28
CA SER A 234 6.75 -11.99 5.14
C SER A 234 7.02 -11.60 3.68
N MET A 235 7.24 -12.58 2.79
CA MET A 235 7.46 -12.31 1.36
C MET A 235 6.19 -11.84 0.65
N GLU A 236 5.02 -12.30 1.05
CA GLU A 236 3.73 -11.84 0.53
C GLU A 236 3.43 -10.41 0.95
N LEU A 237 3.76 -10.03 2.20
CA LEU A 237 3.67 -8.65 2.70
C LEU A 237 4.59 -7.70 1.92
N SER A 238 5.85 -8.12 1.67
CA SER A 238 6.74 -7.35 0.81
C SER A 238 6.17 -7.16 -0.59
N ASN A 239 5.64 -8.23 -1.20
CA ASN A 239 4.99 -8.16 -2.51
C ASN A 239 3.76 -7.26 -2.50
N LEU A 240 2.95 -7.32 -1.43
CA LEU A 240 1.77 -6.47 -1.23
C LEU A 240 2.18 -4.99 -1.22
N ALA A 241 3.18 -4.62 -0.41
CA ALA A 241 3.69 -3.26 -0.32
C ALA A 241 4.14 -2.70 -1.68
N TYR A 242 4.90 -3.50 -2.45
CA TYR A 242 5.33 -3.09 -3.79
C TYR A 242 4.19 -2.99 -4.80
N GLN A 243 3.24 -3.93 -4.79
CA GLN A 243 2.13 -3.90 -5.75
C GLN A 243 1.14 -2.78 -5.46
N LEU A 244 0.76 -2.59 -4.19
CA LEU A 244 -0.11 -1.48 -3.80
C LEU A 244 0.48 -0.15 -4.24
N THR A 245 1.74 0.12 -3.86
CA THR A 245 2.41 1.38 -4.21
C THR A 245 2.74 1.50 -5.70
N GLY A 246 2.82 0.38 -6.42
CA GLY A 246 2.91 0.33 -7.88
C GLY A 246 1.65 0.78 -8.60
N GLY A 247 0.48 0.73 -7.93
CA GLY A 247 -0.81 1.23 -8.42
C GLY A 247 -1.37 0.49 -9.61
N ARG A 248 -0.99 -0.80 -9.82
CA ARG A 248 -1.51 -1.64 -10.90
C ARG A 248 -1.27 -3.11 -10.60
N GLN A 249 -2.17 -3.98 -11.02
CA GLN A 249 -1.96 -5.43 -10.98
C GLN A 249 -0.79 -5.87 -11.88
N ARG A 250 -0.17 -6.99 -11.52
CA ARG A 250 0.85 -7.64 -12.37
C ARG A 250 0.21 -8.11 -13.67
N GLY A 251 0.95 -7.97 -14.79
CA GLY A 251 0.58 -8.57 -16.06
C GLY A 251 0.46 -10.10 -15.93
N ARG A 252 -0.51 -10.68 -16.59
CA ARG A 252 -0.76 -12.14 -16.62
C ARG A 252 -0.94 -12.60 -18.05
N MET A 253 -0.46 -13.81 -18.34
CA MET A 253 -0.75 -14.49 -19.60
C MET A 253 -2.14 -15.15 -19.53
N SER A 254 -2.82 -15.23 -20.66
CA SER A 254 -4.02 -16.04 -20.80
C SER A 254 -3.65 -17.52 -20.78
N ALA A 255 -4.33 -18.33 -19.97
CA ALA A 255 -4.06 -19.76 -19.88
C ALA A 255 -4.38 -20.51 -21.19
N SER A 256 -5.30 -19.98 -22.01
CA SER A 256 -5.79 -20.66 -23.22
C SER A 256 -5.10 -20.24 -24.51
N SER A 257 -4.44 -19.08 -24.58
CA SER A 257 -3.98 -18.50 -25.85
C SER A 257 -2.53 -18.02 -25.85
N ASN A 258 -1.79 -18.13 -24.75
CA ASN A 258 -0.43 -17.58 -24.59
C ASN A 258 -0.32 -16.07 -24.95
N VAL A 259 -1.43 -15.34 -24.91
CA VAL A 259 -1.48 -13.90 -25.16
C VAL A 259 -1.44 -13.16 -23.82
N GLU A 260 -0.69 -12.06 -23.72
CA GLU A 260 -0.72 -11.20 -22.54
C GLU A 260 -2.14 -10.64 -22.37
N ARG A 261 -2.76 -10.87 -21.21
CA ARG A 261 -4.03 -10.23 -20.87
C ARG A 261 -3.84 -8.73 -20.79
N ALA A 262 -4.85 -7.96 -21.19
CA ALA A 262 -4.85 -6.52 -20.97
C ALA A 262 -4.51 -6.23 -19.51
N ARG A 263 -3.53 -5.37 -19.29
CA ARG A 263 -3.14 -4.99 -17.93
C ARG A 263 -4.31 -4.32 -17.23
N GLY A 264 -4.49 -4.66 -15.96
CA GLY A 264 -5.48 -4.05 -15.10
C GLY A 264 -5.39 -2.52 -15.09
N LYS A 265 -6.47 -1.85 -14.75
CA LYS A 265 -6.53 -0.39 -14.61
C LYS A 265 -5.64 0.08 -13.45
N VAL A 266 -5.20 1.32 -13.54
CA VAL A 266 -4.41 1.97 -12.49
C VAL A 266 -5.32 2.39 -11.34
N TRP A 267 -4.84 2.29 -10.10
CA TRP A 267 -5.44 2.93 -8.95
C TRP A 267 -4.55 4.04 -8.41
N LYS A 268 -5.17 5.06 -7.82
CA LYS A 268 -4.52 6.13 -7.05
C LYS A 268 -5.32 6.37 -5.78
N LEU A 269 -4.92 5.73 -4.68
CA LEU A 269 -5.69 5.67 -3.45
C LEU A 269 -4.81 5.66 -2.19
N LEU A 270 -5.42 5.92 -1.05
CA LEU A 270 -4.84 5.63 0.26
C LEU A 270 -5.29 4.25 0.74
N SER A 271 -4.34 3.48 1.26
CA SER A 271 -4.62 2.20 1.89
C SER A 271 -4.34 2.25 3.38
N VAL A 272 -5.26 1.73 4.19
CA VAL A 272 -5.05 1.53 5.62
C VAL A 272 -5.10 0.05 5.92
N THR A 273 -4.18 -0.41 6.75
CA THR A 273 -4.10 -1.80 7.15
C THR A 273 -3.92 -1.91 8.65
N THR A 274 -4.43 -2.98 9.24
CA THR A 274 -4.24 -3.27 10.66
C THR A 274 -3.54 -4.60 10.87
N GLY A 275 -3.01 -4.79 12.07
CA GLY A 275 -2.39 -6.05 12.44
C GLY A 275 -2.00 -6.12 13.91
N ASN A 276 -1.44 -7.27 14.30
CA ASN A 276 -0.94 -7.50 15.64
C ASN A 276 0.56 -7.20 15.77
N THR A 277 1.27 -7.09 14.65
CA THR A 277 2.72 -6.90 14.57
C THR A 277 3.05 -5.86 13.50
N SER A 278 4.21 -5.22 13.60
CA SER A 278 4.76 -4.37 12.54
C SER A 278 4.95 -5.17 11.24
N VAL A 279 4.46 -4.63 10.14
CA VAL A 279 4.69 -5.21 8.79
C VAL A 279 6.17 -5.09 8.41
N VAL A 280 6.82 -4.01 8.81
CA VAL A 280 8.25 -3.78 8.53
C VAL A 280 9.12 -4.79 9.28
N GLU A 281 8.83 -5.06 10.57
CA GLU A 281 9.50 -6.12 11.33
C GLU A 281 9.30 -7.49 10.68
N MET A 282 8.07 -7.82 10.28
CA MET A 282 7.77 -9.10 9.61
C MET A 282 8.52 -9.26 8.28
N ILE A 283 8.63 -8.21 7.49
CA ILE A 283 9.41 -8.23 6.24
C ILE A 283 10.90 -8.39 6.56
N GLY A 284 11.39 -7.74 7.62
CA GLY A 284 12.77 -7.86 8.11
C GLY A 284 13.19 -9.27 8.50
N MET A 285 12.25 -10.12 8.93
CA MET A 285 12.53 -11.55 9.18
C MET A 285 12.88 -12.34 7.91
N ALA A 286 12.44 -11.91 6.74
CA ALA A 286 12.70 -12.57 5.47
C ALA A 286 13.72 -11.84 4.58
N LYS A 287 14.06 -10.60 4.90
CA LYS A 287 14.96 -9.75 4.12
C LYS A 287 15.91 -9.01 5.04
N SER A 288 17.19 -9.11 4.74
CA SER A 288 18.24 -8.40 5.51
C SER A 288 18.15 -6.87 5.41
N MET A 289 17.48 -6.32 4.41
CA MET A 289 17.35 -4.87 4.20
C MET A 289 15.93 -4.48 3.77
N PRO A 290 14.96 -4.36 4.70
CA PRO A 290 13.57 -4.00 4.39
C PRO A 290 13.35 -2.49 4.19
N LYS A 291 14.41 -1.67 4.11
CA LYS A 291 14.35 -0.20 4.04
C LYS A 291 13.43 0.31 2.93
N ALA A 292 13.48 -0.32 1.76
CA ALA A 292 12.66 0.10 0.62
C ALA A 292 11.16 -0.15 0.82
N GLU A 293 10.78 -1.22 1.53
CA GLU A 293 9.40 -1.50 1.94
C GLU A 293 8.97 -0.58 3.07
N ALA A 294 9.83 -0.39 4.06
CA ALA A 294 9.58 0.52 5.18
C ALA A 294 9.29 1.95 4.70
N GLN A 295 10.02 2.44 3.69
CA GLN A 295 9.76 3.76 3.08
C GLN A 295 8.41 3.87 2.34
N ARG A 296 7.73 2.75 2.05
CA ARG A 296 6.42 2.71 1.38
C ARG A 296 5.24 2.68 2.34
N ILE A 297 5.48 2.25 3.58
CA ILE A 297 4.44 2.06 4.60
C ILE A 297 4.78 2.97 5.77
N LEU A 298 3.84 3.84 6.15
CA LEU A 298 3.93 4.57 7.42
C LEU A 298 3.29 3.71 8.49
N GLU A 299 4.03 3.36 9.54
CA GLU A 299 3.51 2.54 10.63
C GLU A 299 3.27 3.34 11.92
N HIS A 300 2.28 2.90 12.67
CA HIS A 300 2.07 3.41 14.03
C HIS A 300 1.62 2.30 14.98
N LYS A 301 2.30 2.21 16.11
CA LYS A 301 1.91 1.30 17.19
C LYS A 301 0.76 1.91 17.98
N ALA A 302 -0.42 1.32 17.86
CA ALA A 302 -1.59 1.76 18.62
C ALA A 302 -1.38 1.55 20.12
N THR A 303 -1.80 2.52 20.91
CA THR A 303 -1.77 2.50 22.37
C THR A 303 -3.18 2.51 22.94
N LYS A 304 -3.36 1.87 24.10
CA LYS A 304 -4.67 1.77 24.74
C LYS A 304 -5.17 3.15 25.18
N GLN A 305 -6.40 3.44 24.79
CA GLN A 305 -7.13 4.62 25.25
C GLN A 305 -8.26 4.15 26.17
N ASN A 306 -8.28 4.57 27.42
CA ASN A 306 -9.28 4.18 28.40
C ASN A 306 -10.42 5.22 28.50
N TYR A 307 -10.84 5.79 27.38
CA TYR A 307 -11.85 6.84 27.37
C TYR A 307 -13.26 6.26 27.26
N TYR A 308 -13.46 5.25 26.43
CA TYR A 308 -14.76 4.63 26.19
C TYR A 308 -14.85 3.21 26.78
N THR A 309 -16.02 2.88 27.24
CA THR A 309 -16.39 1.52 27.65
C THR A 309 -16.65 0.65 26.42
N LYS A 310 -16.70 -0.67 26.63
CA LYS A 310 -17.10 -1.60 25.56
C LYS A 310 -18.52 -1.30 25.06
N ALA A 311 -19.46 -1.02 25.96
CA ALA A 311 -20.86 -0.73 25.61
C ALA A 311 -20.99 0.50 24.69
N GLU A 312 -20.25 1.59 24.98
CA GLU A 312 -20.24 2.79 24.14
C GLU A 312 -19.63 2.52 22.76
N THR A 313 -18.59 1.67 22.69
CA THR A 313 -18.00 1.26 21.40
C THR A 313 -18.94 0.37 20.59
N ASP A 314 -19.64 -0.56 21.25
CA ASP A 314 -20.62 -1.44 20.61
C ASP A 314 -21.82 -0.61 20.09
N GLU A 315 -22.30 0.38 20.85
CA GLU A 315 -23.33 1.33 20.43
C GLU A 315 -22.88 2.16 19.22
N PHE A 316 -21.66 2.72 19.27
CA PHE A 316 -21.07 3.47 18.16
C PHE A 316 -21.07 2.64 16.87
N THR A 317 -20.58 1.40 16.91
CA THR A 317 -20.51 0.51 15.75
C THR A 317 -21.90 0.14 15.24
N SER A 318 -22.84 -0.15 16.15
CA SER A 318 -24.24 -0.47 15.82
C SER A 318 -24.95 0.72 15.14
N ARG A 319 -24.76 1.94 15.63
CA ARG A 319 -25.33 3.14 14.99
C ARG A 319 -24.70 3.37 13.61
N LEU A 320 -23.39 3.12 13.46
CA LEU A 320 -22.68 3.31 12.21
C LEU A 320 -23.15 2.34 11.12
N SER A 321 -23.46 1.08 11.47
CA SER A 321 -23.99 0.07 10.52
C SER A 321 -25.39 0.41 9.98
N GLN A 322 -26.06 1.41 10.56
CA GLN A 322 -27.35 1.91 10.09
C GLN A 322 -27.25 3.31 9.43
N ASN A 323 -26.09 3.95 9.45
CA ASN A 323 -25.90 5.31 8.95
C ASN A 323 -24.57 5.43 8.19
N TYR A 324 -24.60 5.28 6.86
CA TYR A 324 -23.41 5.32 6.00
C TYR A 324 -23.72 5.81 4.58
N GLY A 325 -22.69 6.10 3.78
CA GLY A 325 -22.76 6.38 2.34
C GLY A 325 -23.15 7.81 1.97
N HIS A 326 -23.24 8.72 2.93
CA HIS A 326 -23.67 10.10 2.71
C HIS A 326 -22.50 11.09 2.60
N ALA A 327 -21.56 11.05 3.55
CA ALA A 327 -20.54 12.09 3.72
C ALA A 327 -19.57 12.20 2.54
N GLY A 328 -19.18 11.07 1.96
CA GLY A 328 -18.29 11.04 0.81
C GLY A 328 -18.87 11.76 -0.43
N LYS A 329 -20.18 11.66 -0.63
CA LYS A 329 -20.88 12.32 -1.74
C LYS A 329 -20.90 13.84 -1.58
N VAL A 330 -21.17 14.33 -0.36
CA VAL A 330 -21.12 15.77 -0.02
C VAL A 330 -19.70 16.30 -0.21
N TYR A 331 -18.71 15.55 0.31
CA TYR A 331 -17.30 15.89 0.18
C TYR A 331 -16.86 16.02 -1.29
N ILE A 332 -17.16 15.02 -2.11
CA ILE A 332 -16.78 15.03 -3.54
C ILE A 332 -17.45 16.15 -4.31
N LYS A 333 -18.71 16.45 -4.01
CA LYS A 333 -19.41 17.57 -4.65
C LYS A 333 -18.72 18.91 -4.37
N TYR A 334 -18.20 19.09 -3.18
CA TYR A 334 -17.37 20.26 -2.84
C TYR A 334 -16.06 20.25 -3.62
N VAL A 335 -15.33 19.13 -3.64
CA VAL A 335 -14.05 19.03 -4.37
C VAL A 335 -14.22 19.32 -5.85
N LEU A 336 -15.26 18.78 -6.50
CA LEU A 336 -15.59 19.04 -7.92
C LEU A 336 -15.83 20.54 -8.22
N ASN A 337 -16.42 21.26 -7.28
CA ASN A 337 -16.68 22.69 -7.46
C ASN A 337 -15.49 23.59 -7.12
N ASN A 338 -14.44 23.06 -6.47
CA ASN A 338 -13.30 23.84 -5.95
C ASN A 338 -11.94 23.18 -6.27
N LEU A 339 -11.80 22.54 -7.44
CA LEU A 339 -10.62 21.74 -7.80
C LEU A 339 -9.29 22.48 -7.63
N ASP A 340 -9.21 23.72 -8.11
CA ASP A 340 -7.96 24.50 -8.07
C ASP A 340 -7.57 24.91 -6.65
N GLU A 341 -8.55 25.29 -5.82
CA GLU A 341 -8.34 25.63 -4.42
C GLU A 341 -7.92 24.39 -3.63
N VAL A 342 -8.55 23.26 -3.87
CA VAL A 342 -8.18 21.97 -3.23
C VAL A 342 -6.76 21.56 -3.62
N LYS A 343 -6.38 21.66 -4.90
CA LYS A 343 -5.00 21.38 -5.36
C LYS A 343 -3.98 22.33 -4.71
N LYS A 344 -4.29 23.62 -4.60
CA LYS A 344 -3.43 24.59 -3.91
C LYS A 344 -3.28 24.27 -2.43
N LEU A 345 -4.38 23.96 -1.73
CA LEU A 345 -4.39 23.59 -0.33
C LEU A 345 -3.55 22.31 -0.10
N LEU A 346 -3.73 21.28 -0.93
CA LEU A 346 -2.97 20.04 -0.86
C LEU A 346 -1.46 20.30 -0.98
N ASN A 347 -1.04 21.09 -1.95
CA ASN A 347 0.36 21.43 -2.16
C ASN A 347 0.95 22.24 -0.98
N GLN A 348 0.18 23.13 -0.39
CA GLN A 348 0.60 23.90 0.79
C GLN A 348 0.78 23.00 2.00
N ILE A 349 -0.18 22.10 2.26
CA ILE A 349 -0.11 21.14 3.36
C ILE A 349 1.07 20.19 3.15
N GLN A 350 1.29 19.68 1.93
CA GLN A 350 2.40 18.79 1.63
C GLN A 350 3.75 19.45 1.94
N ARG A 351 3.99 20.67 1.48
CA ARG A 351 5.22 21.44 1.79
C ARG A 351 5.42 21.59 3.29
N ARG A 352 4.34 21.93 4.01
CA ARG A 352 4.40 22.09 5.48
C ARG A 352 4.71 20.76 6.19
N VAL A 353 4.18 19.64 5.71
CA VAL A 353 4.50 18.29 6.20
C VAL A 353 5.99 18.00 6.00
N ASP A 354 6.49 18.20 4.78
CA ASP A 354 7.89 17.93 4.43
C ASP A 354 8.86 18.78 5.27
N GLU A 355 8.59 20.06 5.42
CA GLU A 355 9.38 20.98 6.25
C GLU A 355 9.38 20.58 7.72
N LYS A 356 8.19 20.33 8.31
CA LYS A 356 8.05 20.04 9.74
C LYS A 356 8.61 18.68 10.15
N ALA A 357 8.51 17.68 9.29
CA ALA A 357 9.04 16.34 9.53
C ALA A 357 10.46 16.13 8.97
N GLY A 358 11.00 17.10 8.20
CA GLY A 358 12.31 17.00 7.57
C GLY A 358 12.37 15.85 6.57
N LEU A 359 11.32 15.70 5.73
CA LEU A 359 11.23 14.62 4.76
C LEU A 359 12.07 14.91 3.52
N THR A 360 12.56 13.84 2.88
CA THR A 360 13.31 13.86 1.63
C THR A 360 12.56 13.10 0.53
N ALA A 361 13.14 13.05 -0.67
CA ALA A 361 12.57 12.29 -1.79
C ALA A 361 12.35 10.80 -1.47
N GLU A 362 13.11 10.23 -0.55
CA GLU A 362 12.95 8.84 -0.10
C GLU A 362 11.62 8.63 0.65
N ASN A 363 11.13 9.65 1.37
CA ASN A 363 9.93 9.59 2.20
C ASN A 363 8.66 10.03 1.44
N ARG A 364 8.69 10.09 0.10
CA ARG A 364 7.59 10.62 -0.73
C ARG A 364 6.22 9.97 -0.50
N PHE A 365 6.19 8.67 -0.15
CA PHE A 365 4.94 7.96 0.14
C PHE A 365 4.31 8.46 1.44
N TRP A 366 5.11 8.68 2.46
CA TRP A 366 4.64 9.21 3.76
C TRP A 366 4.19 10.67 3.64
N SER A 367 4.96 11.49 2.90
CA SER A 367 4.61 12.89 2.60
C SER A 367 3.21 12.97 1.98
N VAL A 368 2.97 12.20 0.93
CA VAL A 368 1.69 12.18 0.20
C VAL A 368 0.54 11.64 1.06
N LEU A 369 0.77 10.56 1.83
CA LEU A 369 -0.22 10.00 2.74
C LEU A 369 -0.73 11.06 3.72
N VAL A 370 0.19 11.71 4.45
CA VAL A 370 -0.17 12.69 5.46
C VAL A 370 -0.78 13.95 4.82
N ALA A 371 -0.22 14.41 3.70
CA ALA A 371 -0.75 15.59 3.00
C ALA A 371 -2.19 15.38 2.52
N CYS A 372 -2.49 14.26 1.86
CA CYS A 372 -3.85 13.92 1.40
C CYS A 372 -4.81 13.77 2.57
N THR A 373 -4.41 13.03 3.62
CA THR A 373 -5.24 12.82 4.82
C THR A 373 -5.57 14.14 5.51
N MET A 374 -4.57 14.99 5.74
CA MET A 374 -4.79 16.27 6.40
C MET A 374 -5.62 17.24 5.55
N THR A 375 -5.42 17.25 4.23
CA THR A 375 -6.26 18.05 3.32
C THR A 375 -7.70 17.56 3.35
N GLY A 376 -7.90 16.24 3.33
CA GLY A 376 -9.24 15.63 3.47
C GLY A 376 -9.92 16.04 4.77
N LEU A 377 -9.22 15.97 5.90
CA LEU A 377 -9.74 16.39 7.21
C LEU A 377 -10.09 17.89 7.26
N VAL A 378 -9.24 18.75 6.71
CA VAL A 378 -9.51 20.21 6.68
C VAL A 378 -10.78 20.51 5.88
N ILE A 379 -10.95 19.86 4.73
CA ILE A 379 -12.16 20.03 3.90
C ILE A 379 -13.38 19.43 4.60
N ALA A 380 -13.28 18.22 5.15
CA ALA A 380 -14.39 17.60 5.87
C ALA A 380 -14.85 18.42 7.07
N LYS A 381 -13.90 19.03 7.79
CA LYS A 381 -14.21 20.00 8.87
C LYS A 381 -14.87 21.27 8.36
N HIS A 382 -14.39 21.82 7.24
CA HIS A 382 -14.98 23.01 6.61
C HIS A 382 -16.44 22.75 6.20
N LEU A 383 -16.76 21.53 5.79
CA LEU A 383 -18.12 21.10 5.43
C LEU A 383 -18.98 20.69 6.64
N ASP A 384 -18.50 20.86 7.85
CA ASP A 384 -19.16 20.41 9.08
C ASP A 384 -19.53 18.91 9.06
N LEU A 385 -18.75 18.10 8.36
CA LEU A 385 -18.89 16.63 8.38
C LEU A 385 -18.26 16.02 9.64
N ILE A 386 -17.21 16.65 10.15
CA ILE A 386 -16.47 16.27 11.36
C ILE A 386 -16.10 17.53 12.16
N LYS A 387 -15.87 17.37 13.47
CA LYS A 387 -15.48 18.48 14.35
C LYS A 387 -14.07 18.36 14.94
N TYR A 388 -13.26 17.45 14.43
CA TYR A 388 -11.93 17.13 14.95
C TYR A 388 -10.97 18.33 14.97
N ASP A 389 -10.06 18.34 15.94
CA ASP A 389 -8.97 19.32 15.99
C ASP A 389 -7.86 18.92 14.98
N THR A 390 -7.95 19.45 13.77
CA THR A 390 -7.00 19.17 12.70
C THR A 390 -5.57 19.59 13.04
N LYS A 391 -5.35 20.53 13.97
CA LYS A 391 -4.02 20.92 14.40
C LYS A 391 -3.39 19.83 15.27
N LYS A 392 -4.13 19.27 16.23
CA LYS A 392 -3.64 18.15 17.07
C LYS A 392 -3.32 16.92 16.21
N ILE A 393 -4.18 16.59 15.25
CA ILE A 393 -3.93 15.48 14.31
C ILE A 393 -2.67 15.74 13.48
N PHE A 394 -2.47 16.96 13.00
CA PHE A 394 -1.27 17.33 12.26
C PHE A 394 0.00 17.15 13.11
N ASP A 395 0.00 17.68 14.33
CA ASP A 395 1.15 17.59 15.22
C ASP A 395 1.47 16.13 15.59
N TRP A 396 0.43 15.30 15.80
CA TRP A 396 0.56 13.85 16.00
C TRP A 396 1.16 13.17 14.76
N ALA A 397 0.67 13.49 13.56
CA ALA A 397 1.17 12.89 12.32
C ALA A 397 2.65 13.25 12.06
N ILE A 398 3.06 14.49 12.37
CA ILE A 398 4.47 14.91 12.30
C ILE A 398 5.34 14.11 13.28
N LYS A 399 4.85 13.84 14.49
CA LYS A 399 5.54 12.99 15.46
C LYS A 399 5.70 11.57 14.92
N CYS A 400 4.63 10.99 14.40
CA CYS A 400 4.63 9.67 13.79
C CYS A 400 5.66 9.57 12.62
N LEU A 401 5.71 10.57 11.74
CA LEU A 401 6.68 10.65 10.64
C LEU A 401 8.13 10.67 11.15
N LYS A 402 8.42 11.45 12.17
CA LYS A 402 9.78 11.55 12.76
C LYS A 402 10.20 10.24 13.42
N GLU A 403 9.29 9.56 14.10
CA GLU A 403 9.53 8.26 14.71
C GLU A 403 9.85 7.20 13.65
N ASN A 404 9.03 7.10 12.60
CA ASN A 404 9.28 6.16 11.49
C ASN A 404 10.59 6.46 10.76
N LYS A 405 10.92 7.74 10.56
CA LYS A 405 12.18 8.14 9.93
C LYS A 405 13.39 7.63 10.73
N ARG A 406 13.39 7.80 12.05
CA ARG A 406 14.44 7.27 12.93
C ARG A 406 14.52 5.74 12.84
N GLN A 407 13.39 5.05 12.93
CA GLN A 407 13.35 3.59 12.82
C GLN A 407 13.94 3.09 11.50
N VAL A 408 13.65 3.75 10.37
CA VAL A 408 14.20 3.38 9.06
C VAL A 408 15.71 3.72 8.96
N GLU A 409 16.16 4.80 9.59
CA GLU A 409 17.58 5.14 9.69
C GLU A 409 18.31 4.08 10.54
N ASP A 410 17.73 3.65 11.67
CA ASP A 410 18.27 2.61 12.56
C ASP A 410 18.26 1.21 11.92
N MET A 411 17.38 0.94 10.94
CA MET A 411 17.35 -0.31 10.16
C MET A 411 18.50 -0.46 9.17
N SER A 412 19.31 0.57 8.95
CA SER A 412 20.50 0.42 8.14
C SER A 412 21.51 -0.44 8.92
N ILE A 413 21.54 -1.75 8.63
CA ILE A 413 22.58 -2.65 9.12
C ILE A 413 23.91 -1.97 8.85
N SER A 414 24.74 -1.82 9.88
CA SER A 414 26.03 -1.16 9.71
C SER A 414 26.87 -1.99 8.73
N VAL A 415 27.74 -1.33 8.01
CA VAL A 415 28.67 -2.02 7.10
C VAL A 415 29.50 -3.04 7.88
N GLU A 416 29.81 -2.69 9.11
CA GLU A 416 30.53 -3.49 10.08
C GLU A 416 29.75 -4.75 10.45
N GLU A 417 28.44 -4.64 10.75
CA GLU A 417 27.57 -5.80 11.03
C GLU A 417 27.44 -6.71 9.81
N THR A 418 27.25 -6.13 8.62
CA THR A 418 27.19 -6.91 7.37
C THR A 418 28.50 -7.67 7.12
N LEU A 419 29.66 -7.04 7.41
CA LEU A 419 30.96 -7.71 7.29
C LEU A 419 31.12 -8.81 8.34
N ASN A 420 30.68 -8.58 9.58
CA ASN A 420 30.70 -9.56 10.65
C ASN A 420 29.84 -10.78 10.30
N ASP A 421 28.63 -10.59 9.78
CA ASP A 421 27.75 -11.69 9.34
C ASP A 421 28.44 -12.55 8.27
N TYR A 422 29.06 -11.90 7.27
CA TYR A 422 29.82 -12.62 6.24
C TYR A 422 30.95 -13.45 6.83
N ILE A 423 31.73 -12.88 7.75
CA ILE A 423 32.87 -13.58 8.39
C ILE A 423 32.37 -14.70 9.30
N HIS A 424 31.29 -14.49 10.08
CA HIS A 424 30.70 -15.48 10.94
C HIS A 424 30.16 -16.69 10.18
N GLU A 425 29.42 -16.47 9.11
CA GLU A 425 28.87 -17.54 8.27
C GLU A 425 29.98 -18.36 7.59
N HIS A 426 31.09 -17.73 7.28
CA HIS A 426 32.22 -18.37 6.64
C HIS A 426 33.41 -18.62 7.56
N TRP A 427 33.21 -18.59 8.88
CA TRP A 427 34.27 -18.67 9.89
C TRP A 427 35.27 -19.80 9.65
N SER A 428 34.80 -21.01 9.35
CA SER A 428 35.64 -22.17 9.06
C SER A 428 36.41 -22.11 7.74
N ASN A 429 36.12 -21.13 6.89
CA ASN A 429 36.74 -20.94 5.57
C ASN A 429 37.62 -19.69 5.53
N VAL A 430 37.87 -19.07 6.68
CA VAL A 430 38.79 -17.94 6.86
C VAL A 430 40.11 -18.44 7.37
N LEU A 431 41.20 -17.95 6.79
CA LEU A 431 42.56 -18.17 7.30
C LEU A 431 42.85 -17.13 8.38
N TRP A 432 42.98 -17.57 9.63
CA TRP A 432 43.35 -16.75 10.79
C TRP A 432 44.85 -16.86 11.02
N ILE A 433 45.59 -15.76 10.89
CA ILE A 433 47.06 -15.77 10.94
C ILE A 433 47.58 -14.40 11.36
N LYS A 434 48.75 -14.33 12.00
CA LYS A 434 49.47 -13.07 12.23
C LYS A 434 50.12 -12.55 10.95
N SER A 435 50.30 -11.23 10.83
CA SER A 435 51.01 -10.61 9.71
C SER A 435 52.43 -11.12 9.63
N THR A 436 52.93 -11.34 8.41
CA THR A 436 54.31 -11.73 8.21
C THR A 436 55.30 -10.54 8.24
N ASP A 437 54.80 -9.30 8.33
CA ASP A 437 55.67 -8.10 8.28
C ASP A 437 56.37 -7.84 9.64
N ASP A 438 55.78 -8.27 10.77
CA ASP A 438 56.42 -8.15 12.09
C ASP A 438 57.56 -9.16 12.31
N LEU A 439 57.56 -10.27 11.61
CA LEU A 439 58.60 -11.30 11.72
C LEU A 439 59.89 -10.92 11.02
N ARG A 440 59.88 -9.93 10.11
CA ARG A 440 61.08 -9.42 9.45
C ARG A 440 61.93 -8.48 10.32
N LYS A 441 61.40 -8.04 11.45
CA LYS A 441 62.08 -7.14 12.37
C LYS A 441 62.80 -7.83 13.53
N GLN A 442 62.61 -9.14 13.72
CA GLN A 442 63.37 -9.93 14.67
C GLN A 442 64.55 -10.58 13.97
N GLU A 443 65.72 -10.14 14.35
CA GLU A 443 67.01 -10.60 13.83
C GLU A 443 67.23 -12.10 14.03
N GLY A 444 67.70 -12.74 12.97
CA GLY A 444 68.31 -14.07 13.06
C GLY A 444 67.69 -15.13 12.17
N ASP A 445 68.45 -15.63 11.33
CA ASP A 445 68.50 -16.69 10.35
C ASP A 445 67.64 -17.97 10.52
N VAL A 446 66.38 -17.84 10.84
CA VAL A 446 65.38 -18.88 10.63
C VAL A 446 64.13 -18.23 10.08
N ALA A 447 63.74 -18.58 8.87
CA ALA A 447 62.45 -18.24 8.31
C ALA A 447 61.37 -18.88 9.20
N SER A 448 61.00 -18.19 10.28
CA SER A 448 59.95 -18.66 11.20
C SER A 448 58.62 -18.62 10.45
N LEU A 449 58.16 -19.80 10.11
CA LEU A 449 56.80 -20.03 9.61
C LEU A 449 55.83 -19.50 10.63
N VAL A 450 54.97 -18.56 10.24
CA VAL A 450 53.85 -18.12 11.07
C VAL A 450 52.90 -19.31 11.18
N ILE A 451 52.66 -19.76 12.39
CA ILE A 451 51.71 -20.84 12.63
C ILE A 451 50.30 -20.20 12.51
N PRO A 452 49.46 -20.65 11.59
CA PRO A 452 48.11 -20.17 11.50
C PRO A 452 47.35 -20.45 12.78
N GLU A 453 46.62 -19.48 13.33
CA GLU A 453 45.75 -19.69 14.49
C GLU A 453 44.56 -20.60 14.12
N ALA A 454 44.07 -20.50 12.89
CA ALA A 454 43.11 -21.45 12.33
C ALA A 454 43.33 -21.58 10.80
N LEU A 455 43.32 -22.83 10.33
CA LEU A 455 43.34 -23.18 8.93
C LEU A 455 41.92 -23.34 8.36
N PRO A 456 41.66 -22.91 7.13
CA PRO A 456 40.36 -23.10 6.50
C PRO A 456 40.06 -24.58 6.30
N ARG A 457 38.83 -25.01 6.65
CA ARG A 457 38.35 -26.39 6.44
C ARG A 457 37.76 -26.64 5.04
N GLY A 458 37.62 -25.59 4.23
CA GLY A 458 37.10 -25.65 2.88
C GLY A 458 37.71 -24.61 1.98
N LYS A 459 36.93 -24.13 1.00
CA LYS A 459 37.40 -23.11 0.06
C LYS A 459 37.69 -21.79 0.77
N LEU A 460 38.92 -21.32 0.69
CA LEU A 460 39.35 -20.06 1.29
C LEU A 460 38.54 -18.88 0.73
N VAL A 461 37.83 -18.16 1.60
CA VAL A 461 37.00 -17.00 1.26
C VAL A 461 37.61 -15.68 1.76
N ALA A 462 38.41 -15.74 2.81
CA ALA A 462 39.11 -14.58 3.37
C ALA A 462 40.37 -14.99 4.13
N ARG A 463 41.30 -14.04 4.28
CA ARG A 463 42.42 -14.08 5.22
C ARG A 463 42.19 -12.99 6.25
N TYR A 464 42.36 -13.28 7.53
CA TYR A 464 42.29 -12.31 8.63
C TYR A 464 43.63 -12.26 9.35
N GLU A 465 44.24 -11.10 9.38
CA GLU A 465 45.50 -10.84 10.11
C GLU A 465 45.17 -10.29 11.49
N THR A 466 45.36 -11.14 12.51
CA THR A 466 44.89 -10.90 13.89
C THR A 466 45.64 -9.78 14.59
N ASP A 467 46.92 -9.58 14.25
CA ASP A 467 47.78 -8.51 14.75
C ASP A 467 47.50 -7.15 14.10
N LEU A 468 47.19 -7.12 12.82
CA LEU A 468 46.85 -5.91 12.06
C LEU A 468 45.34 -5.60 12.08
N LYS A 469 44.51 -6.53 12.61
CA LYS A 469 43.04 -6.46 12.56
C LYS A 469 42.53 -6.11 11.16
N ARG A 470 43.06 -6.78 10.15
CA ARG A 470 42.79 -6.53 8.73
C ARG A 470 42.26 -7.79 8.05
N ALA A 471 41.13 -7.67 7.36
CA ALA A 471 40.55 -8.73 6.56
C ALA A 471 40.88 -8.55 5.07
N TYR A 472 41.22 -9.64 4.40
CA TYR A 472 41.42 -9.69 2.94
C TYR A 472 40.35 -10.59 2.34
N LEU A 473 39.31 -10.02 1.79
CA LEU A 473 38.13 -10.70 1.30
C LEU A 473 38.29 -11.10 -0.16
N VAL A 474 37.92 -12.34 -0.52
CA VAL A 474 37.91 -12.80 -1.91
C VAL A 474 36.64 -12.30 -2.60
N PRO A 475 36.75 -11.52 -3.71
CA PRO A 475 35.58 -10.86 -4.30
C PRO A 475 34.45 -11.81 -4.79
N LYS A 476 34.84 -12.98 -5.35
CA LYS A 476 33.85 -13.92 -5.92
C LYS A 476 32.92 -14.55 -4.90
N PRO A 477 33.41 -15.13 -3.78
CA PRO A 477 32.56 -15.61 -2.70
C PRO A 477 31.70 -14.48 -2.09
N LEU A 478 32.32 -13.32 -1.80
CA LEU A 478 31.60 -12.17 -1.25
C LEU A 478 30.45 -11.71 -2.17
N LYS A 479 30.69 -11.63 -3.48
CA LYS A 479 29.65 -11.27 -4.45
C LYS A 479 28.51 -12.31 -4.48
N SER A 480 28.85 -13.60 -4.38
CA SER A 480 27.83 -14.68 -4.32
C SER A 480 26.99 -14.58 -3.07
N TRP A 481 27.62 -14.38 -1.91
CA TRP A 481 26.96 -14.20 -0.63
C TRP A 481 26.05 -12.96 -0.60
N CYS A 482 26.56 -11.81 -1.08
CA CYS A 482 25.73 -10.61 -1.24
C CYS A 482 24.49 -10.89 -2.09
N GLY A 483 24.62 -11.65 -3.19
CA GLY A 483 23.49 -12.03 -4.04
C GLY A 483 22.47 -12.91 -3.32
N GLN A 484 22.90 -13.85 -2.50
CA GLN A 484 22.03 -14.72 -1.69
C GLN A 484 21.25 -13.94 -0.62
N HIS A 485 21.91 -12.96 0.00
CA HIS A 485 21.33 -12.10 1.04
C HIS A 485 20.65 -10.82 0.48
N GLN A 486 20.50 -10.71 -0.84
CA GLN A 486 19.89 -9.56 -1.52
C GLN A 486 20.61 -8.22 -1.23
N ILE A 487 21.88 -8.26 -0.89
CA ILE A 487 22.73 -7.09 -0.66
C ILE A 487 23.32 -6.61 -2.00
N ASN A 488 23.24 -5.30 -2.27
CA ASN A 488 23.89 -4.74 -3.46
C ASN A 488 25.41 -4.74 -3.28
N TYR A 489 26.10 -5.65 -3.95
CA TYR A 489 27.55 -5.81 -3.85
C TYR A 489 28.32 -4.52 -4.12
N ASN A 490 27.94 -3.74 -5.13
CA ASN A 490 28.66 -2.52 -5.47
C ASN A 490 28.47 -1.40 -4.44
N ALA A 491 27.26 -1.27 -3.89
CA ALA A 491 26.98 -0.36 -2.80
C ALA A 491 27.77 -0.78 -1.54
N PHE A 492 27.72 -2.06 -1.16
CA PHE A 492 28.46 -2.59 -0.02
C PHE A 492 29.98 -2.34 -0.14
N ILE A 493 30.58 -2.55 -1.33
CA ILE A 493 31.98 -2.21 -1.55
C ILE A 493 32.25 -0.70 -1.47
N GLY A 494 31.31 0.12 -1.90
CA GLY A 494 31.34 1.58 -1.73
C GLY A 494 31.39 1.99 -0.26
N ASP A 495 30.54 1.41 0.54
CA ASP A 495 30.42 1.67 1.97
C ASP A 495 31.65 1.14 2.74
N LEU A 496 32.14 -0.07 2.41
CA LEU A 496 33.40 -0.59 2.93
C LEU A 496 34.60 0.34 2.64
N LYS A 497 34.62 0.97 1.46
CA LYS A 497 35.68 1.95 1.11
C LYS A 497 35.58 3.20 1.96
N GLN A 498 34.36 3.69 2.17
CA GLN A 498 34.12 4.94 2.88
C GLN A 498 34.34 4.80 4.39
N LYS A 499 33.87 3.71 4.99
CA LYS A 499 33.88 3.51 6.45
C LYS A 499 35.09 2.72 6.96
N LEU A 500 35.54 1.70 6.21
CA LEU A 500 36.55 0.75 6.65
C LEU A 500 37.80 0.75 5.71
N ASN A 501 38.04 1.84 5.02
CA ASN A 501 39.23 2.04 4.14
C ASN A 501 39.47 0.90 3.14
N ALA A 502 38.41 0.26 2.65
CA ALA A 502 38.60 -0.89 1.78
C ALA A 502 39.35 -0.56 0.50
N LYS A 503 40.40 -1.35 0.18
CA LYS A 503 41.23 -1.18 -1.01
C LYS A 503 41.33 -2.49 -1.78
N ARG A 504 41.26 -2.41 -3.12
CA ARG A 504 41.55 -3.56 -3.96
C ARG A 504 43.07 -3.71 -4.10
N MET A 505 43.54 -4.92 -3.86
CA MET A 505 44.96 -5.25 -4.02
C MET A 505 45.12 -6.71 -4.44
N LYS A 506 46.34 -7.07 -4.84
CA LYS A 506 46.69 -8.43 -5.22
C LYS A 506 47.66 -8.97 -4.20
N ILE A 507 47.27 -10.01 -3.49
CA ILE A 507 48.12 -10.65 -2.46
C ILE A 507 48.12 -12.16 -2.62
N ARG A 508 49.12 -12.80 -2.03
CA ARG A 508 49.16 -14.23 -1.87
C ARG A 508 48.49 -14.58 -0.53
N LEU A 509 47.27 -15.05 -0.59
CA LEU A 509 46.46 -15.35 0.61
C LEU A 509 47.12 -16.38 1.52
N SER A 510 47.89 -17.35 0.95
CA SER A 510 48.63 -18.38 1.68
C SER A 510 49.99 -17.93 2.24
N LYS A 511 50.36 -16.64 2.09
CA LYS A 511 51.63 -16.13 2.62
C LYS A 511 51.74 -16.42 4.12
N GLY A 512 52.87 -17.02 4.54
CA GLY A 512 53.08 -17.44 5.94
C GLY A 512 52.58 -18.84 6.28
N THR A 513 52.01 -19.58 5.32
CA THR A 513 51.66 -20.99 5.48
C THR A 513 52.56 -21.91 4.64
N HIS A 514 52.44 -23.22 4.84
CA HIS A 514 53.15 -24.22 4.01
C HIS A 514 52.62 -24.29 2.55
N MET A 515 51.47 -23.68 2.27
CA MET A 515 50.88 -23.68 0.93
C MET A 515 51.43 -22.53 0.09
N ASN A 516 51.75 -22.79 -1.18
CA ASN A 516 52.22 -21.78 -2.11
C ASN A 516 51.19 -21.50 -3.22
N LEU A 517 50.09 -20.78 -2.84
CA LEU A 517 49.08 -20.39 -3.78
C LEU A 517 49.47 -19.14 -4.60
N PRO A 518 48.99 -19.00 -5.85
CA PRO A 518 49.27 -17.79 -6.65
C PRO A 518 48.60 -16.56 -6.02
N PRO A 519 49.12 -15.35 -6.35
CA PRO A 519 48.50 -14.12 -5.91
C PRO A 519 47.07 -13.98 -6.43
N THR A 520 46.16 -13.57 -5.57
CA THR A 520 44.72 -13.43 -5.83
C THR A 520 44.31 -11.98 -5.60
N ASP A 521 43.35 -11.48 -6.41
CA ASP A 521 42.73 -10.19 -6.17
C ASP A 521 41.84 -10.27 -4.94
N VAL A 522 42.01 -9.30 -4.03
CA VAL A 522 41.29 -9.22 -2.77
C VAL A 522 40.83 -7.79 -2.48
N ILE A 523 39.89 -7.67 -1.56
CA ILE A 523 39.48 -6.42 -0.95
C ILE A 523 40.04 -6.44 0.47
N ALA A 524 41.04 -5.60 0.74
CA ALA A 524 41.58 -5.40 2.09
C ALA A 524 40.71 -4.41 2.84
N VAL A 525 40.34 -4.77 4.06
CA VAL A 525 39.43 -3.99 4.93
C VAL A 525 40.05 -3.86 6.30
N ASP A 526 40.09 -2.66 6.84
CA ASP A 526 40.54 -2.39 8.22
C ASP A 526 39.38 -2.66 9.18
N CYS A 527 39.56 -3.59 10.14
CA CYS A 527 38.55 -4.01 11.10
C CYS A 527 38.79 -3.39 12.51
N LEU A 528 39.51 -2.28 12.60
CA LEU A 528 39.63 -1.48 13.82
C LEU A 528 38.46 -0.52 13.90
N ILE A 529 37.64 -0.64 14.95
CA ILE A 529 36.65 0.37 15.33
C ILE A 529 37.30 1.24 16.40
N GLU A 530 37.35 2.56 16.19
CA GLU A 530 37.98 3.53 17.11
C GLU A 530 37.25 3.72 18.46
N ASP A 531 36.22 2.94 18.78
CA ASP A 531 35.36 3.15 19.95
C ASP A 531 35.88 2.58 21.29
N GLU A 532 37.03 1.91 21.33
CA GLU A 532 37.62 1.46 22.62
C GLU A 532 38.50 2.52 23.32
N ALA A 533 38.64 3.72 22.74
CA ALA A 533 39.51 4.77 23.31
C ALA A 533 38.82 5.71 24.33
N LYS A 534 37.56 5.50 24.67
CA LYS A 534 36.81 6.41 25.58
C LYS A 534 36.35 5.84 26.92
N THR A 535 36.78 4.65 27.29
CA THR A 535 36.45 4.08 28.63
C THR A 535 37.67 3.86 29.54
N GLY A 536 38.63 4.74 29.47
CA GLY A 536 39.77 4.70 30.36
C GLY A 536 40.16 6.11 30.83
N ASN A 537 39.34 6.69 31.69
CA ASN A 537 39.76 7.74 32.65
C ASN A 537 38.54 8.34 33.38
N THR A 538 38.10 7.69 34.44
CA THR A 538 37.53 8.36 35.64
C THR A 538 37.71 7.42 36.83
N GLU A 539 38.91 7.40 37.35
CA GLU A 539 39.19 7.18 38.75
C GLU A 539 40.03 8.40 39.19
N ASP A 540 39.36 9.29 39.86
CA ASP A 540 39.84 10.03 41.05
C ASP A 540 38.68 10.86 41.64
#